data_6f1e1b45c7e155adb998a115c438eb1f
#
_entry.id   6f1e1b45c7e155adb998a115c438eb1f
#
_cell.length_a   1.000
_cell.length_b   1.000
_cell.length_c   1.000
_cell.angle_alpha   90.00
_cell.angle_beta   90.00
_cell.angle_gamma   90.00
#
_symmetry.space_group_name_H-M   'P 1'
#
loop_
_entity.id
_entity.type
_entity.pdbx_description
1 polymer ?
#
loop_
_entity_poly.entity_id
_entity_poly.type
_entity_poly.pdbx_seq_one_letter_code
_entity_poly.pdbx_strand_id
1 'polypeptide(L)'
;MKKLITLLLVILPLCMNAQTEEEIRKALDVYDYETPILQIAPAAGDSVLTPLRAQALKAMNRHAEALKEWNSLLKEDSTSTKVLIELAECYRLSNRGDRASRCYAKAVSLQPENKFFRQQHIRTLLGMEEYQTARDASLAWVEM
;
A
#
# COMPACT_ATOMS: atom_id res chain seq x y z
N MET A 1 13.73 42.22 -0.37
CA MET A 1 14.13 41.35 0.75
C MET A 1 13.00 40.42 1.23
N LYS A 2 11.78 40.93 1.54
CA LYS A 2 10.67 40.06 2.03
C LYS A 2 10.28 38.92 1.07
N LYS A 3 10.25 39.14 -0.26
CA LYS A 3 9.91 38.09 -1.25
C LYS A 3 10.97 36.99 -1.38
N LEU A 4 12.26 37.32 -1.14
CA LEU A 4 13.34 36.32 -1.16
C LEU A 4 13.29 35.40 0.07
N ILE A 5 12.93 35.95 1.23
CA ILE A 5 12.79 35.20 2.48
C ILE A 5 11.59 34.25 2.41
N THR A 6 10.47 34.69 1.81
CA THR A 6 9.28 33.83 1.61
C THR A 6 9.57 32.67 0.64
N LEU A 7 10.33 32.94 -0.41
CA LEU A 7 10.74 31.91 -1.36
C LEU A 7 11.69 30.89 -0.71
N LEU A 8 12.62 31.33 0.12
CA LEU A 8 13.56 30.48 0.85
C LEU A 8 12.83 29.60 1.87
N LEU A 9 11.82 30.12 2.57
CA LEU A 9 11.00 29.38 3.55
C LEU A 9 10.12 28.29 2.92
N VAL A 10 9.77 28.42 1.63
CA VAL A 10 8.99 27.41 0.90
C VAL A 10 9.90 26.37 0.26
N ILE A 11 11.09 26.74 -0.19
CA ILE A 11 12.03 25.84 -0.87
C ILE A 11 12.76 24.93 0.13
N LEU A 12 13.11 25.43 1.32
CA LEU A 12 13.82 24.64 2.34
C LEU A 12 13.06 23.35 2.77
N PRO A 13 11.76 23.39 3.11
CA PRO A 13 11.04 22.18 3.48
C PRO A 13 10.87 21.20 2.30
N LEU A 14 10.75 21.68 1.07
CA LEU A 14 10.69 20.83 -0.12
C LEU A 14 12.01 20.09 -0.38
N CYS A 15 13.14 20.77 -0.22
CA CYS A 15 14.47 20.15 -0.35
C CYS A 15 14.74 19.15 0.78
N MET A 16 14.33 19.44 2.01
CA MET A 16 14.48 18.53 3.14
C MET A 16 13.64 17.26 2.96
N ASN A 17 12.39 17.39 2.46
CA ASN A 17 11.54 16.22 2.20
C ASN A 17 12.10 15.31 1.10
N ALA A 18 12.64 15.88 0.03
CA ALA A 18 13.22 15.09 -1.07
C ALA A 18 14.49 14.33 -0.62
N GLN A 19 15.32 14.98 0.20
CA GLN A 19 16.53 14.36 0.75
C GLN A 19 16.16 13.21 1.71
N THR A 20 15.16 13.43 2.54
CA THR A 20 14.63 12.40 3.47
C THR A 20 14.06 11.21 2.72
N GLU A 21 13.31 11.43 1.62
CA GLU A 21 12.77 10.35 0.80
C GLU A 21 13.88 9.48 0.20
N GLU A 22 14.92 10.09 -0.36
CA GLU A 22 16.04 9.35 -0.97
C GLU A 22 16.82 8.55 0.08
N GLU A 23 17.06 9.11 1.27
CA GLU A 23 17.72 8.42 2.38
C GLU A 23 16.90 7.23 2.87
N ILE A 24 15.57 7.39 2.97
CA ILE A 24 14.66 6.31 3.36
C ILE A 24 14.64 5.20 2.30
N ARG A 25 14.62 5.55 1.02
CA ARG A 25 14.67 4.55 -0.06
C ARG A 25 15.98 3.77 -0.04
N LYS A 26 17.11 4.43 0.16
CA LYS A 26 18.42 3.78 0.33
C LYS A 26 18.44 2.84 1.53
N ALA A 27 17.84 3.24 2.65
CA ALA A 27 17.73 2.36 3.82
C ALA A 27 16.92 1.10 3.50
N LEU A 28 15.78 1.22 2.81
CA LEU A 28 14.99 0.07 2.38
C LEU A 28 15.75 -0.86 1.43
N ASP A 29 16.54 -0.31 0.52
CA ASP A 29 17.33 -1.08 -0.44
C ASP A 29 18.44 -1.93 0.25
N VAL A 30 18.91 -1.51 1.41
CA VAL A 30 19.87 -2.26 2.24
C VAL A 30 19.19 -3.04 3.39
N TYR A 31 17.85 -3.21 3.34
CA TYR A 31 17.05 -3.91 4.35
C TYR A 31 17.05 -3.25 5.74
N ASP A 32 17.37 -1.97 5.83
CA ASP A 32 17.17 -1.18 7.05
C ASP A 32 15.71 -0.70 7.12
N TYR A 33 14.90 -1.47 7.83
CA TYR A 33 13.48 -1.17 7.99
C TYR A 33 13.19 -0.27 9.20
N GLU A 34 14.13 -0.11 10.11
CA GLU A 34 13.96 0.74 11.30
C GLU A 34 14.00 2.22 10.95
N THR A 35 14.89 2.63 10.05
CA THR A 35 15.03 4.03 9.63
C THR A 35 13.72 4.63 9.13
N PRO A 36 12.96 4.02 8.18
CA PRO A 36 11.65 4.56 7.77
C PRO A 36 10.63 4.62 8.90
N ILE A 37 10.66 3.66 9.83
CA ILE A 37 9.71 3.60 10.94
C ILE A 37 9.97 4.74 11.94
N LEU A 38 11.24 5.07 12.19
CA LEU A 38 11.63 6.11 13.13
C LEU A 38 11.51 7.53 12.54
N GLN A 39 11.83 7.70 11.27
CA GLN A 39 11.89 9.01 10.63
C GLN A 39 10.53 9.50 10.10
N ILE A 40 9.63 8.60 9.72
CA ILE A 40 8.33 8.95 9.18
C ILE A 40 7.28 8.92 10.29
N ALA A 41 6.54 10.02 10.44
CA ALA A 41 5.44 10.10 11.41
C ALA A 41 4.34 9.05 11.10
N PRO A 42 3.78 8.37 12.12
CA PRO A 42 2.73 7.38 11.92
C PRO A 42 1.48 7.97 11.27
N ALA A 43 0.91 7.25 10.31
CA ALA A 43 -0.35 7.58 9.63
C ALA A 43 -0.46 9.06 9.20
N ALA A 44 0.67 9.62 8.74
CA ALA A 44 0.75 11.04 8.35
C ALA A 44 -0.09 11.39 7.12
N GLY A 45 -0.57 10.37 6.36
CA GLY A 45 -1.32 10.57 5.12
C GLY A 45 -0.47 11.10 3.95
N ASP A 46 0.82 11.29 4.15
CA ASP A 46 1.75 11.68 3.09
C ASP A 46 1.81 10.59 2.02
N SER A 47 1.48 10.97 0.78
CA SER A 47 1.38 10.03 -0.35
C SER A 47 2.71 9.41 -0.77
N VAL A 48 3.83 9.99 -0.35
CA VAL A 48 5.19 9.53 -0.68
C VAL A 48 5.82 8.77 0.49
N LEU A 49 5.83 9.36 1.67
CA LEU A 49 6.54 8.83 2.84
C LEU A 49 5.76 7.73 3.56
N THR A 50 4.43 7.87 3.69
CA THR A 50 3.60 6.85 4.36
C THR A 50 3.71 5.46 3.72
N PRO A 51 3.71 5.30 2.37
CA PRO A 51 3.95 4.00 1.74
C PRO A 51 5.30 3.37 2.12
N LEU A 52 6.36 4.16 2.21
CA LEU A 52 7.70 3.67 2.56
C LEU A 52 7.73 3.12 3.99
N ARG A 53 7.11 3.84 4.92
CA ARG A 53 6.96 3.38 6.30
C ARG A 53 6.11 2.11 6.38
N ALA A 54 5.00 2.06 5.67
CA ALA A 54 4.13 0.90 5.64
C ALA A 54 4.82 -0.35 5.06
N GLN A 55 5.66 -0.19 4.03
CA GLN A 55 6.47 -1.28 3.48
C GLN A 55 7.49 -1.80 4.50
N ALA A 56 8.19 -0.92 5.22
CA ALA A 56 9.11 -1.30 6.27
C ALA A 56 8.39 -2.09 7.38
N LEU A 57 7.24 -1.59 7.85
CA LEU A 57 6.42 -2.28 8.86
C LEU A 57 5.97 -3.67 8.38
N LYS A 58 5.56 -3.80 7.12
CA LYS A 58 5.19 -5.09 6.52
C LYS A 58 6.37 -6.05 6.50
N ALA A 59 7.56 -5.59 6.10
CA ALA A 59 8.79 -6.40 6.06
C ALA A 59 9.21 -6.90 7.45
N MET A 60 8.96 -6.10 8.49
CA MET A 60 9.20 -6.49 9.89
C MET A 60 8.04 -7.31 10.52
N ASN A 61 7.10 -7.81 9.73
CA ASN A 61 5.90 -8.52 10.18
C ASN A 61 4.98 -7.72 11.12
N ARG A 62 5.13 -6.38 11.19
CA ARG A 62 4.27 -5.48 11.97
C ARG A 62 2.99 -5.14 11.18
N HIS A 63 2.28 -6.19 10.75
CA HIS A 63 1.14 -6.06 9.82
C HIS A 63 0.01 -5.18 10.35
N ALA A 64 -0.26 -5.20 11.66
CA ALA A 64 -1.31 -4.37 12.26
C ALA A 64 -1.01 -2.86 12.14
N GLU A 65 0.25 -2.48 12.20
CA GLU A 65 0.68 -1.10 12.03
C GLU A 65 0.72 -0.71 10.55
N ALA A 66 1.26 -1.58 9.70
CA ALA A 66 1.20 -1.39 8.25
C ALA A 66 -0.23 -1.17 7.74
N LEU A 67 -1.20 -1.93 8.27
CA LEU A 67 -2.62 -1.76 7.94
C LEU A 67 -3.15 -0.37 8.31
N LYS A 68 -2.69 0.24 9.41
CA LYS A 68 -3.09 1.61 9.78
C LYS A 68 -2.58 2.63 8.77
N GLU A 69 -1.32 2.49 8.34
CA GLU A 69 -0.70 3.36 7.34
C GLU A 69 -1.41 3.26 5.99
N TRP A 70 -1.60 2.03 5.48
CA TRP A 70 -2.30 1.81 4.21
C TRP A 70 -3.77 2.28 4.26
N ASN A 71 -4.47 2.12 5.39
CA ASN A 71 -5.84 2.62 5.53
C ASN A 71 -5.90 4.15 5.57
N SER A 72 -4.89 4.86 6.09
CA SER A 72 -4.86 6.32 6.02
C SER A 72 -4.77 6.78 4.57
N LEU A 73 -3.93 6.15 3.75
CA LEU A 73 -3.82 6.46 2.32
C LEU A 73 -5.10 6.12 1.53
N LEU A 74 -5.79 5.03 1.89
CA LEU A 74 -7.05 4.66 1.23
C LEU A 74 -8.19 5.65 1.54
N LYS A 75 -8.13 6.36 2.66
CA LYS A 75 -9.09 7.44 2.97
C LYS A 75 -8.88 8.66 2.07
N GLU A 76 -7.62 8.95 1.70
CA GLU A 76 -7.28 10.04 0.79
C GLU A 76 -7.66 9.70 -0.66
N ASP A 77 -7.32 8.49 -1.11
CA ASP A 77 -7.70 7.97 -2.43
C ASP A 77 -8.26 6.55 -2.32
N SER A 78 -9.59 6.47 -2.27
CA SER A 78 -10.32 5.20 -2.17
C SER A 78 -10.27 4.33 -3.44
N THR A 79 -9.72 4.85 -4.54
CA THR A 79 -9.59 4.17 -5.84
C THR A 79 -8.16 3.73 -6.14
N SER A 80 -7.21 4.01 -5.26
CA SER A 80 -5.83 3.60 -5.42
C SER A 80 -5.68 2.09 -5.41
N THR A 81 -5.56 1.49 -6.60
CA THR A 81 -5.35 0.04 -6.74
C THR A 81 -4.06 -0.42 -6.07
N LYS A 82 -3.01 0.40 -6.10
CA LYS A 82 -1.75 0.12 -5.39
C LYS A 82 -1.98 -0.05 -3.90
N VAL A 83 -2.71 0.87 -3.27
CA VAL A 83 -3.01 0.81 -1.83
C VAL A 83 -3.91 -0.39 -1.51
N LEU A 84 -4.91 -0.68 -2.37
CA LEU A 84 -5.79 -1.83 -2.20
C LEU A 84 -5.02 -3.16 -2.22
N ILE A 85 -4.04 -3.31 -3.11
CA ILE A 85 -3.21 -4.51 -3.19
C ILE A 85 -2.33 -4.66 -1.95
N GLU A 86 -1.70 -3.60 -1.49
CA GLU A 86 -0.87 -3.63 -0.27
C GLU A 86 -1.69 -3.95 0.98
N LEU A 87 -2.91 -3.41 1.08
CA LEU A 87 -3.86 -3.78 2.13
C LEU A 87 -4.24 -5.27 2.05
N ALA A 88 -4.56 -5.76 0.86
CA ALA A 88 -4.90 -7.17 0.66
C ALA A 88 -3.74 -8.09 1.11
N GLU A 89 -2.51 -7.77 0.74
CA GLU A 89 -1.33 -8.52 1.16
C GLU A 89 -1.16 -8.51 2.69
N CYS A 90 -1.27 -7.34 3.33
CA CYS A 90 -1.20 -7.23 4.78
C CYS A 90 -2.32 -8.02 5.48
N TYR A 91 -3.54 -8.02 4.93
CA TYR A 91 -4.64 -8.82 5.46
C TYR A 91 -4.38 -10.32 5.28
N ARG A 92 -3.87 -10.75 4.12
CA ARG A 92 -3.51 -12.14 3.86
C ARG A 92 -2.42 -12.63 4.83
N LEU A 93 -1.36 -11.85 5.02
CA LEU A 93 -0.28 -12.15 5.97
C LEU A 93 -0.76 -12.16 7.43
N SER A 94 -1.85 -11.45 7.74
CA SER A 94 -2.50 -11.45 9.06
C SER A 94 -3.58 -12.53 9.21
N ASN A 95 -3.68 -13.48 8.27
CA ASN A 95 -4.69 -14.54 8.22
C ASN A 95 -6.14 -14.00 8.21
N ARG A 96 -6.37 -12.87 7.55
CA ARG A 96 -7.68 -12.22 7.37
C ARG A 96 -8.11 -12.31 5.91
N GLY A 97 -8.29 -13.54 5.41
CA GLY A 97 -8.57 -13.83 4.02
C GLY A 97 -9.82 -13.12 3.47
N ASP A 98 -10.89 -13.02 4.28
CA ASP A 98 -12.13 -12.31 3.95
C ASP A 98 -11.89 -10.84 3.57
N ARG A 99 -11.05 -10.15 4.33
CA ARG A 99 -10.70 -8.75 4.07
C ARG A 99 -9.76 -8.61 2.87
N ALA A 100 -8.82 -9.52 2.75
CA ALA A 100 -7.93 -9.57 1.59
C ALA A 100 -8.72 -9.77 0.30
N SER A 101 -9.66 -10.72 0.28
CA SER A 101 -10.54 -10.99 -0.87
C SER A 101 -11.35 -9.74 -1.28
N ARG A 102 -11.93 -9.02 -0.32
CA ARG A 102 -12.66 -7.76 -0.62
C ARG A 102 -11.77 -6.68 -1.25
N CYS A 103 -10.53 -6.53 -0.76
CA CYS A 103 -9.59 -5.58 -1.34
C CYS A 103 -9.21 -5.96 -2.78
N TYR A 104 -8.92 -7.25 -3.03
CA TYR A 104 -8.65 -7.73 -4.38
C TYR A 104 -9.86 -7.61 -5.29
N ALA A 105 -11.07 -7.95 -4.84
CA ALA A 105 -12.29 -7.79 -5.62
C ALA A 105 -12.49 -6.32 -6.05
N LYS A 106 -12.27 -5.37 -5.13
CA LYS A 106 -12.33 -3.95 -5.46
C LYS A 106 -11.24 -3.54 -6.45
N ALA A 107 -10.02 -4.03 -6.32
CA ALA A 107 -8.95 -3.77 -7.30
C ALA A 107 -9.30 -4.32 -8.69
N VAL A 108 -9.88 -5.53 -8.76
CA VAL A 108 -10.38 -6.13 -10.02
C VAL A 108 -11.51 -5.28 -10.62
N SER A 109 -12.45 -4.78 -9.83
CA SER A 109 -13.54 -3.93 -10.36
C SER A 109 -13.04 -2.60 -10.93
N LEU A 110 -11.93 -2.06 -10.39
CA LEU A 110 -11.29 -0.83 -10.88
C LEU A 110 -10.43 -1.06 -12.11
N GLN A 111 -9.80 -2.23 -12.23
CA GLN A 111 -8.94 -2.62 -13.35
C GLN A 111 -9.24 -4.06 -13.78
N PRO A 112 -10.37 -4.30 -14.47
CA PRO A 112 -10.80 -5.65 -14.82
C PRO A 112 -9.85 -6.37 -15.77
N GLU A 113 -9.06 -5.68 -16.57
CA GLU A 113 -8.06 -6.25 -17.47
C GLU A 113 -6.77 -6.71 -16.75
N ASN A 114 -6.59 -6.35 -15.48
CA ASN A 114 -5.37 -6.65 -14.75
C ASN A 114 -5.35 -8.12 -14.28
N LYS A 115 -4.66 -8.96 -15.04
CA LYS A 115 -4.53 -10.40 -14.78
C LYS A 115 -3.96 -10.70 -13.40
N PHE A 116 -3.03 -9.88 -12.92
CA PHE A 116 -2.43 -10.07 -11.60
C PHE A 116 -3.47 -9.93 -10.49
N PHE A 117 -4.33 -8.90 -10.53
CA PHE A 117 -5.36 -8.69 -9.50
C PHE A 117 -6.37 -9.83 -9.46
N ARG A 118 -6.82 -10.29 -10.61
CA ARG A 118 -7.72 -11.45 -10.72
C ARG A 118 -7.08 -12.71 -10.14
N GLN A 119 -5.83 -12.97 -10.50
CA GLN A 119 -5.10 -14.14 -10.03
C GLN A 119 -4.92 -14.14 -8.50
N GLN A 120 -4.60 -12.98 -7.91
CA GLN A 120 -4.48 -12.85 -6.46
C GLN A 120 -5.84 -13.01 -5.77
N HIS A 121 -6.93 -12.48 -6.34
CA HIS A 121 -8.27 -12.66 -5.82
C HIS A 121 -8.66 -14.14 -5.79
N ILE A 122 -8.54 -14.83 -6.92
CA ILE A 122 -8.84 -16.28 -7.03
C ILE A 122 -8.00 -17.09 -6.05
N ARG A 123 -6.70 -16.82 -5.97
CA ARG A 123 -5.79 -17.50 -5.02
C ARG A 123 -6.24 -17.29 -3.57
N THR A 124 -6.69 -16.09 -3.22
CA THR A 124 -7.16 -15.78 -1.87
C THR A 124 -8.45 -16.54 -1.56
N LEU A 125 -9.40 -16.60 -2.49
CA LEU A 125 -10.63 -17.39 -2.35
C LEU A 125 -10.36 -18.87 -2.18
N LEU A 126 -9.43 -19.44 -2.98
CA LEU A 126 -9.02 -20.84 -2.85
C LEU A 126 -8.38 -21.12 -1.47
N GLY A 127 -7.57 -20.20 -0.97
CA GLY A 127 -6.97 -20.29 0.36
C GLY A 127 -7.97 -20.20 1.52
N MET A 128 -9.17 -19.70 1.24
CA MET A 128 -10.30 -19.63 2.19
C MET A 128 -11.29 -20.80 2.00
N GLU A 129 -10.99 -21.74 1.09
CA GLU A 129 -11.89 -22.83 0.70
C GLU A 129 -13.22 -22.38 0.05
N GLU A 130 -13.27 -21.13 -0.44
CA GLU A 130 -14.40 -20.52 -1.15
C GLU A 130 -14.43 -20.99 -2.63
N TYR A 131 -14.50 -22.31 -2.85
CA TYR A 131 -14.30 -22.92 -4.17
C TYR A 131 -15.32 -22.49 -5.21
N GLN A 132 -16.58 -22.27 -4.81
CA GLN A 132 -17.62 -21.84 -5.74
C GLN A 132 -17.37 -20.41 -6.23
N THR A 133 -17.09 -19.51 -5.29
CA THR A 133 -16.77 -18.10 -5.60
C THR A 133 -15.49 -18.00 -6.43
N ALA A 134 -14.48 -18.81 -6.14
CA ALA A 134 -13.24 -18.87 -6.92
C ALA A 134 -13.49 -19.36 -8.36
N ARG A 135 -14.34 -20.38 -8.53
CA ARG A 135 -14.75 -20.89 -9.85
C ARG A 135 -15.46 -19.80 -10.65
N ASP A 136 -16.45 -19.15 -10.05
CA ASP A 136 -17.26 -18.14 -10.73
C ASP A 136 -16.38 -16.92 -11.14
N ALA A 137 -15.45 -16.51 -10.29
CA ALA A 137 -14.46 -15.50 -10.62
C ALA A 137 -13.51 -15.92 -11.76
N SER A 138 -13.20 -17.21 -11.86
CA SER A 138 -12.36 -17.77 -12.93
C SER A 138 -13.13 -17.84 -14.26
N LEU A 139 -14.40 -18.22 -14.25
CA LEU A 139 -15.25 -18.27 -15.45
C LEU A 139 -15.48 -16.89 -16.03
N ALA A 140 -15.81 -15.90 -15.18
CA ALA A 140 -15.93 -14.51 -15.61
C ALA A 140 -14.65 -13.96 -16.27
N TRP A 141 -13.50 -14.56 -16.02
CA TRP A 141 -12.26 -14.19 -16.69
C TRP A 141 -12.14 -14.75 -18.11
N VAL A 142 -12.69 -15.94 -18.36
CA VAL A 142 -12.61 -16.61 -19.67
C VAL A 142 -13.53 -15.95 -20.69
N GLU A 143 -14.65 -15.36 -20.22
CA GLU A 143 -15.67 -14.72 -21.06
C GLU A 143 -15.32 -13.29 -21.52
N MET A 144 -14.20 -12.72 -21.06
CA MET A 144 -13.73 -11.38 -21.45
C MET A 144 -12.63 -11.46 -22.50
#